data_4ee4dc78780e680f13f2878ea8e05b02
#
_entry.id   4ee4dc78780e680f13f2878ea8e05b02
#
_cell.length_a   1.000
_cell.length_b   1.000
_cell.length_c   1.000
_cell.angle_alpha   90.00
_cell.angle_beta   90.00
_cell.angle_gamma   90.00
#
_symmetry.space_group_name_H-M   'P 1'
#
loop_
_entity.id
_entity.type
_entity.pdbx_description
1 polymer ?
#
loop_
_entity_poly.entity_id
_entity_poly.type
_entity_poly.pdbx_seq_one_letter_code
_entity_poly.pdbx_strand_id
1 'polypeptide(L)'
;DTTLPAVRGSIYSANGKLLAKSSTVWNIVADPSSILESGATEDQIRTAAEHIAELLDDGTTADTVYKALTASNKDTGEPYQYRVVKKGVEKPAADAILAYADSYRLKDGTAVDTSLQTEDKEDKKDGEAKTSKATRILYLTSEQAASRTYPYGEFLASVLGFCNEDGSGAYGLEKYYDETLAGTPGRSVAETDAYGEPLASGQADVHEAIDGSNLNLTIDENVQSIVEEYLTEAMS
;
A
#
# COMPACT_ATOMS: atom_id res chain seq x y z
N ASP A 1 -14.44 -11.81 2.47
CA ASP A 1 -14.25 -11.34 3.84
C ASP A 1 -12.99 -10.47 3.88
N THR A 2 -13.17 -9.16 4.15
CA THR A 2 -12.07 -8.20 4.15
C THR A 2 -11.97 -7.55 5.53
N THR A 3 -10.77 -7.55 6.12
CA THR A 3 -10.51 -6.87 7.38
C THR A 3 -10.34 -5.38 7.13
N LEU A 4 -11.05 -4.54 7.88
CA LEU A 4 -10.89 -3.10 7.87
C LEU A 4 -9.95 -2.70 9.02
N PRO A 5 -8.72 -2.24 8.74
CA PRO A 5 -7.77 -1.92 9.80
C PRO A 5 -8.25 -0.72 10.62
N ALA A 6 -8.13 -0.81 11.94
CA ALA A 6 -8.31 0.33 12.84
C ALA A 6 -7.10 1.27 12.75
N VAL A 7 -7.32 2.57 12.90
CA VAL A 7 -6.23 3.55 12.99
C VAL A 7 -5.70 3.52 14.43
N ARG A 8 -4.40 3.28 14.56
CA ARG A 8 -3.72 3.29 15.87
C ARG A 8 -3.69 4.69 16.44
N GLY A 9 -4.05 4.85 17.71
CA GLY A 9 -4.09 6.10 18.44
C GLY A 9 -2.76 6.84 18.44
N SER A 10 -2.81 8.17 18.47
CA SER A 10 -1.64 9.03 18.50
C SER A 10 -1.08 9.19 19.91
N ILE A 11 0.22 9.49 20.03
CA ILE A 11 0.89 9.79 21.29
C ILE A 11 1.29 11.26 21.31
N TYR A 12 0.93 11.97 22.38
CA TYR A 12 1.19 13.39 22.56
C TYR A 12 2.01 13.64 23.83
N SER A 13 2.81 14.70 23.83
CA SER A 13 3.48 15.25 25.03
C SER A 13 2.49 15.92 25.98
N ALA A 14 2.95 16.33 27.15
CA ALA A 14 2.16 17.10 28.12
C ALA A 14 1.62 18.42 27.52
N ASN A 15 2.34 19.01 26.58
CA ASN A 15 1.99 20.25 25.91
C ASN A 15 1.16 20.04 24.63
N GLY A 16 0.74 18.80 24.36
CA GLY A 16 -0.08 18.45 23.19
C GLY A 16 0.71 18.32 21.89
N LYS A 17 2.04 18.23 21.95
CA LYS A 17 2.88 18.02 20.77
C LYS A 17 2.80 16.56 20.31
N LEU A 18 2.61 16.35 19.03
CA LEU A 18 2.45 15.03 18.44
C LEU A 18 3.78 14.28 18.39
N LEU A 19 3.92 13.20 19.14
CA LEU A 19 5.14 12.40 19.24
C LEU A 19 5.11 11.14 18.37
N ALA A 20 3.94 10.54 18.19
CA ALA A 20 3.72 9.42 17.30
C ALA A 20 2.32 9.47 16.69
N LYS A 21 2.21 9.19 15.39
CA LYS A 21 0.93 9.10 14.68
C LYS A 21 0.91 7.92 13.72
N SER A 22 -0.27 7.40 13.47
CA SER A 22 -0.52 6.48 12.36
C SER A 22 -1.20 7.21 11.21
N SER A 23 -0.87 6.81 10.01
CA SER A 23 -1.56 7.19 8.78
C SER A 23 -1.92 5.95 7.99
N THR A 24 -3.05 6.03 7.30
CA THR A 24 -3.46 4.99 6.36
C THR A 24 -2.57 5.07 5.13
N VAL A 25 -2.00 3.95 4.77
CA VAL A 25 -1.18 3.76 3.57
C VAL A 25 -1.67 2.54 2.80
N TRP A 26 -1.13 2.30 1.62
CA TRP A 26 -1.50 1.17 0.79
C TRP A 26 -0.27 0.34 0.42
N ASN A 27 -0.42 -0.97 0.48
CA ASN A 27 0.55 -1.89 -0.08
C ASN A 27 0.11 -2.24 -1.50
N ILE A 28 0.99 -2.05 -2.46
CA ILE A 28 0.75 -2.47 -3.85
C ILE A 28 1.15 -3.93 -3.97
N VAL A 29 0.23 -4.74 -4.43
CA VAL A 29 0.38 -6.19 -4.59
C VAL A 29 0.21 -6.56 -6.04
N ALA A 30 1.06 -7.45 -6.53
CA ALA A 30 1.00 -8.01 -7.87
C ALA A 30 0.62 -9.50 -7.82
N ASP A 31 -0.01 -9.96 -8.89
CA ASP A 31 -0.13 -11.36 -9.25
C ASP A 31 0.83 -11.68 -10.41
N PRO A 32 2.08 -12.10 -10.13
CA PRO A 32 3.05 -12.47 -11.14
C PRO A 32 2.59 -13.58 -12.08
N SER A 33 1.80 -14.54 -11.59
CA SER A 33 1.27 -15.65 -12.42
C SER A 33 0.42 -15.10 -13.55
N SER A 34 -0.58 -14.28 -13.22
CA SER A 34 -1.47 -13.65 -14.21
C SER A 34 -0.72 -12.68 -15.14
N ILE A 35 0.30 -11.97 -14.63
CA ILE A 35 1.13 -11.06 -15.45
C ILE A 35 1.90 -11.87 -16.51
N LEU A 36 2.57 -12.95 -16.13
CA LEU A 36 3.35 -13.78 -17.05
C LEU A 36 2.45 -14.54 -18.04
N GLU A 37 1.24 -14.92 -17.64
CA GLU A 37 0.24 -15.56 -18.50
C GLU A 37 -0.43 -14.59 -19.48
N SER A 38 -0.31 -13.27 -19.27
CA SER A 38 -0.93 -12.24 -20.14
C SER A 38 -0.40 -12.26 -21.57
N GLY A 39 0.78 -12.86 -21.81
CA GLY A 39 1.47 -12.89 -23.10
C GLY A 39 2.30 -11.63 -23.37
N ALA A 40 2.47 -10.75 -22.39
CA ALA A 40 3.36 -9.59 -22.51
C ALA A 40 4.83 -10.03 -22.56
N THR A 41 5.63 -9.30 -23.35
CA THR A 41 7.07 -9.54 -23.44
C THR A 41 7.80 -8.99 -22.20
N GLU A 42 9.03 -9.48 -21.99
CA GLU A 42 9.88 -8.95 -20.91
C GLU A 42 10.06 -7.44 -20.99
N ASP A 43 10.29 -6.89 -22.19
CA ASP A 43 10.48 -5.45 -22.40
C ASP A 43 9.21 -4.66 -22.04
N GLN A 44 8.03 -5.19 -22.35
CA GLN A 44 6.76 -4.55 -22.00
C GLN A 44 6.53 -4.51 -20.47
N ILE A 45 6.85 -5.60 -19.75
CA ILE A 45 6.77 -5.64 -18.29
C ILE A 45 7.83 -4.70 -17.68
N ARG A 46 9.02 -4.60 -18.29
CA ARG A 46 10.08 -3.70 -17.83
C ARG A 46 9.69 -2.23 -18.00
N THR A 47 9.11 -1.86 -19.14
CA THR A 47 8.57 -0.51 -19.37
C THR A 47 7.48 -0.17 -18.34
N ALA A 48 6.61 -1.12 -18.04
CA ALA A 48 5.61 -0.92 -16.98
C ALA A 48 6.25 -0.74 -15.61
N ALA A 49 7.31 -1.49 -15.30
CA ALA A 49 8.03 -1.35 -14.03
C ALA A 49 8.74 0.00 -13.91
N GLU A 50 9.27 0.55 -15.00
CA GLU A 50 9.87 1.90 -15.06
C GLU A 50 8.81 2.95 -14.71
N HIS A 51 7.65 2.90 -15.35
CA HIS A 51 6.58 3.85 -15.08
C HIS A 51 6.01 3.75 -13.66
N ILE A 52 5.86 2.54 -13.12
CA ILE A 52 5.46 2.35 -11.72
C ILE A 52 6.50 2.93 -10.76
N ALA A 53 7.80 2.76 -11.04
CA ALA A 53 8.87 3.33 -10.23
C ALA A 53 8.85 4.87 -10.25
N GLU A 54 8.52 5.49 -11.40
CA GLU A 54 8.32 6.93 -11.52
C GLU A 54 7.12 7.42 -10.70
N LEU A 55 5.99 6.68 -10.72
CA LEU A 55 4.80 7.02 -9.94
C LEU A 55 5.01 6.91 -8.43
N LEU A 56 5.92 6.04 -7.99
CA LEU A 56 6.27 5.89 -6.57
C LEU A 56 7.10 7.07 -6.05
N ASP A 57 7.97 7.65 -6.86
CA ASP A 57 8.83 8.82 -6.57
C ASP A 57 9.53 8.80 -5.19
N ASP A 58 9.92 7.60 -4.74
CA ASP A 58 10.51 7.37 -3.42
C ASP A 58 11.90 6.71 -3.48
N GLY A 59 12.51 6.71 -4.66
CA GLY A 59 13.80 6.06 -4.91
C GLY A 59 13.70 4.56 -5.18
N THR A 60 12.51 3.99 -5.26
CA THR A 60 12.31 2.60 -5.69
C THR A 60 12.74 2.46 -7.15
N THR A 61 13.63 1.50 -7.43
CA THR A 61 14.14 1.30 -8.78
C THR A 61 13.20 0.44 -9.62
N ALA A 62 13.18 0.69 -10.93
CA ALA A 62 12.44 -0.12 -11.90
C ALA A 62 12.81 -1.61 -11.83
N ASP A 63 14.07 -1.94 -11.55
CA ASP A 63 14.54 -3.32 -11.40
C ASP A 63 13.92 -4.02 -10.17
N THR A 64 13.70 -3.28 -9.07
CA THR A 64 13.00 -3.80 -7.87
C THR A 64 11.55 -4.09 -8.19
N VAL A 65 10.86 -3.18 -8.87
CA VAL A 65 9.48 -3.36 -9.30
C VAL A 65 9.37 -4.54 -10.28
N TYR A 66 10.22 -4.58 -11.31
CA TYR A 66 10.26 -5.66 -12.29
C TYR A 66 10.42 -7.04 -11.63
N LYS A 67 11.37 -7.17 -10.69
CA LYS A 67 11.56 -8.40 -9.92
C LYS A 67 10.33 -8.81 -9.09
N ALA A 68 9.56 -7.86 -8.63
CA ALA A 68 8.32 -8.15 -7.91
C ALA A 68 7.21 -8.60 -8.88
N LEU A 69 7.09 -7.95 -10.06
CA LEU A 69 6.09 -8.30 -11.08
C LEU A 69 6.32 -9.67 -11.73
N THR A 70 7.57 -10.14 -11.75
CA THR A 70 7.96 -11.42 -12.37
C THR A 70 8.43 -12.47 -11.36
N ALA A 71 8.12 -12.26 -10.08
CA ALA A 71 8.61 -13.12 -9.00
C ALA A 71 8.08 -14.55 -9.12
N SER A 72 8.99 -15.51 -8.96
CA SER A 72 8.68 -16.94 -8.93
C SER A 72 9.34 -17.63 -7.74
N ASN A 73 8.79 -18.77 -7.35
CA ASN A 73 9.35 -19.63 -6.31
C ASN A 73 10.69 -20.21 -6.81
N LYS A 74 11.75 -20.03 -6.03
CA LYS A 74 13.09 -20.47 -6.40
C LYS A 74 13.25 -21.99 -6.49
N ASP A 75 12.41 -22.73 -5.75
CA ASP A 75 12.51 -24.20 -5.65
C ASP A 75 11.67 -24.88 -6.73
N THR A 76 10.48 -24.35 -7.04
CA THR A 76 9.56 -24.93 -8.03
C THR A 76 9.62 -24.24 -9.39
N GLY A 77 10.12 -23.01 -9.46
CA GLY A 77 10.09 -22.17 -10.66
C GLY A 77 8.70 -21.59 -10.99
N GLU A 78 7.67 -21.92 -10.20
CA GLU A 78 6.31 -21.44 -10.43
C GLU A 78 6.16 -19.97 -10.03
N PRO A 79 5.46 -19.13 -10.85
CA PRO A 79 5.18 -17.75 -10.49
C PRO A 79 4.34 -17.65 -9.24
N TYR A 80 4.58 -16.63 -8.42
CA TYR A 80 3.71 -16.34 -7.29
C TYR A 80 2.37 -15.75 -7.77
N GLN A 81 1.28 -16.06 -7.06
CA GLN A 81 -0.03 -15.41 -7.24
C GLN A 81 -0.19 -14.17 -6.36
N TYR A 82 0.71 -13.98 -5.41
CA TYR A 82 0.72 -12.85 -4.49
C TYR A 82 2.16 -12.40 -4.23
N ARG A 83 2.45 -11.16 -4.58
CA ARG A 83 3.74 -10.54 -4.29
C ARG A 83 3.59 -9.05 -3.99
N VAL A 84 4.07 -8.63 -2.81
CA VAL A 84 4.11 -7.21 -2.49
C VAL A 84 5.17 -6.54 -3.34
N VAL A 85 4.75 -5.55 -4.14
CA VAL A 85 5.61 -4.69 -4.96
C VAL A 85 6.19 -3.57 -4.11
N LYS A 86 5.32 -2.89 -3.35
CA LYS A 86 5.71 -1.81 -2.46
C LYS A 86 4.78 -1.73 -1.27
N LYS A 87 5.35 -1.49 -0.08
CA LYS A 87 4.60 -1.22 1.15
C LYS A 87 4.56 0.28 1.44
N GLY A 88 3.51 0.72 2.12
CA GLY A 88 3.45 2.07 2.69
C GLY A 88 3.26 3.20 1.68
N VAL A 89 2.63 2.93 0.56
CA VAL A 89 2.35 3.91 -0.51
C VAL A 89 1.21 4.82 -0.10
N GLU A 90 1.34 6.12 -0.32
CA GLU A 90 0.26 7.08 -0.11
C GLU A 90 -0.87 6.88 -1.12
N LYS A 91 -2.11 7.20 -0.72
CA LYS A 91 -3.30 6.96 -1.55
C LYS A 91 -3.21 7.54 -2.98
N PRO A 92 -2.78 8.78 -3.21
CA PRO A 92 -2.70 9.33 -4.57
C PRO A 92 -1.78 8.53 -5.50
N ALA A 93 -0.63 8.08 -4.99
CA ALA A 93 0.31 7.27 -5.76
C ALA A 93 -0.24 5.86 -6.00
N ALA A 94 -0.88 5.25 -4.99
CA ALA A 94 -1.52 3.95 -5.12
C ALA A 94 -2.65 3.98 -6.18
N ASP A 95 -3.52 4.99 -6.13
CA ASP A 95 -4.60 5.17 -7.09
C ASP A 95 -4.06 5.40 -8.53
N ALA A 96 -2.97 6.17 -8.68
CA ALA A 96 -2.31 6.39 -9.96
C ALA A 96 -1.72 5.08 -10.54
N ILE A 97 -1.06 4.28 -9.70
CA ILE A 97 -0.49 2.98 -10.11
C ILE A 97 -1.59 2.02 -10.55
N LEU A 98 -2.71 1.96 -9.82
CA LEU A 98 -3.83 1.09 -10.18
C LEU A 98 -4.51 1.57 -11.47
N ALA A 99 -4.72 2.88 -11.64
CA ALA A 99 -5.28 3.45 -12.87
C ALA A 99 -4.38 3.14 -14.07
N TYR A 100 -3.05 3.28 -13.92
CA TYR A 100 -2.10 2.87 -14.94
C TYR A 100 -2.20 1.37 -15.24
N ALA A 101 -2.24 0.51 -14.23
CA ALA A 101 -2.37 -0.93 -14.41
C ALA A 101 -3.65 -1.32 -15.15
N ASP A 102 -4.75 -0.60 -14.92
CA ASP A 102 -6.01 -0.81 -15.62
C ASP A 102 -5.99 -0.28 -17.06
N SER A 103 -5.20 0.75 -17.36
CA SER A 103 -5.07 1.32 -18.70
C SER A 103 -4.06 0.57 -19.57
N TYR A 104 -3.06 -0.07 -18.97
CA TYR A 104 -1.97 -0.73 -19.68
C TYR A 104 -2.40 -2.10 -20.21
N ARG A 105 -2.67 -2.18 -21.51
CA ARG A 105 -3.29 -3.33 -22.19
C ARG A 105 -2.42 -3.85 -23.33
N LEU A 106 -2.53 -5.16 -23.61
CA LEU A 106 -1.95 -5.79 -24.80
C LEU A 106 -3.00 -5.82 -25.90
N LYS A 107 -2.73 -5.15 -27.02
CA LYS A 107 -3.56 -5.15 -28.22
C LYS A 107 -2.72 -5.55 -29.42
N ASP A 108 -3.10 -6.65 -30.10
CA ASP A 108 -2.38 -7.19 -31.28
C ASP A 108 -0.87 -7.40 -31.04
N GLY A 109 -0.49 -7.83 -29.83
CA GLY A 109 0.91 -8.05 -29.44
C GLY A 109 1.68 -6.78 -29.06
N THR A 110 1.04 -5.60 -29.09
CA THR A 110 1.64 -4.33 -28.67
C THR A 110 1.01 -3.86 -27.38
N ALA A 111 1.84 -3.48 -26.41
CA ALA A 111 1.35 -2.85 -25.20
C ALA A 111 0.89 -1.41 -25.50
N VAL A 112 -0.30 -1.05 -25.08
CA VAL A 112 -0.88 0.28 -25.25
C VAL A 112 -1.41 0.79 -23.91
N ASP A 113 -1.16 2.06 -23.63
CA ASP A 113 -1.79 2.78 -22.54
C ASP A 113 -3.09 3.42 -23.06
N THR A 114 -4.22 2.87 -22.64
CA THR A 114 -5.53 3.35 -23.09
C THR A 114 -5.96 4.65 -22.42
N SER A 115 -5.29 5.09 -21.35
CA SER A 115 -5.55 6.39 -20.71
C SER A 115 -5.15 7.57 -21.58
N LEU A 116 -4.18 7.37 -22.50
CA LEU A 116 -3.71 8.39 -23.43
C LEU A 116 -4.52 8.48 -24.73
N GLN A 117 -5.45 7.56 -24.95
CA GLN A 117 -6.36 7.62 -26.11
C GLN A 117 -7.54 8.54 -25.79
N THR A 118 -7.33 9.85 -26.00
CA THR A 118 -8.47 10.77 -26.17
C THR A 118 -9.32 10.27 -27.35
N GLU A 119 -10.64 10.20 -27.07
CA GLU A 119 -11.69 9.77 -27.99
C GLU A 119 -11.42 10.15 -29.46
N ASP A 120 -10.87 9.24 -30.24
CA ASP A 120 -10.99 9.32 -31.68
C ASP A 120 -12.42 8.94 -32.06
N LYS A 121 -13.15 9.96 -32.50
CA LYS A 121 -14.51 9.86 -32.97
C LYS A 121 -14.65 8.69 -33.95
N GLU A 122 -15.58 7.80 -33.63
CA GLU A 122 -16.05 6.75 -34.51
C GLU A 122 -16.39 7.30 -35.91
N ASP A 123 -15.54 7.03 -36.88
CA ASP A 123 -15.97 6.97 -38.26
C ASP A 123 -16.61 5.58 -38.49
N LYS A 124 -17.94 5.57 -38.39
CA LYS A 124 -18.77 4.43 -38.81
C LYS A 124 -18.54 4.18 -40.29
N LYS A 125 -17.80 3.16 -40.64
CA LYS A 125 -17.91 2.47 -41.93
C LYS A 125 -18.13 0.98 -41.70
N ASP A 126 -19.26 0.53 -42.26
CA ASP A 126 -19.68 -0.87 -42.25
C ASP A 126 -18.60 -1.79 -42.77
N GLY A 127 -18.16 -2.70 -41.93
CA GLY A 127 -17.24 -3.78 -42.22
C GLY A 127 -16.88 -4.49 -40.93
N GLU A 128 -17.14 -5.80 -40.85
CA GLU A 128 -16.91 -6.66 -39.67
C GLU A 128 -15.59 -6.35 -38.94
N ALA A 129 -15.62 -5.48 -37.94
CA ALA A 129 -14.51 -5.22 -37.06
C ALA A 129 -14.40 -6.43 -36.09
N LYS A 130 -13.44 -7.30 -36.35
CA LYS A 130 -12.90 -8.17 -35.29
C LYS A 130 -12.27 -7.25 -34.25
N THR A 131 -13.08 -6.86 -33.25
CA THR A 131 -12.60 -6.18 -32.07
C THR A 131 -11.67 -7.15 -31.35
N SER A 132 -10.36 -7.03 -31.56
CA SER A 132 -9.40 -7.76 -30.73
C SER A 132 -9.52 -7.19 -29.34
N LYS A 133 -10.00 -8.04 -28.42
CA LYS A 133 -10.22 -7.69 -27.03
C LYS A 133 -8.84 -7.43 -26.40
N ALA A 134 -8.57 -6.17 -26.04
CA ALA A 134 -7.31 -5.83 -25.38
C ALA A 134 -7.18 -6.60 -24.05
N THR A 135 -6.07 -7.31 -23.87
CA THR A 135 -5.82 -8.13 -22.68
C THR A 135 -5.12 -7.29 -21.62
N ARG A 136 -5.53 -7.39 -20.38
CA ARG A 136 -4.84 -6.77 -19.24
C ARG A 136 -3.44 -7.36 -19.11
N ILE A 137 -2.41 -6.51 -18.92
CA ILE A 137 -1.04 -6.93 -18.69
C ILE A 137 -0.73 -6.96 -17.21
N LEU A 138 -1.06 -5.87 -16.50
CA LEU A 138 -0.73 -5.70 -15.09
C LEU A 138 -1.90 -6.12 -14.20
N TYR A 139 -1.69 -7.14 -13.40
CA TYR A 139 -2.62 -7.59 -12.36
C TYR A 139 -2.12 -7.08 -11.02
N LEU A 140 -2.50 -5.82 -10.72
CA LEU A 140 -2.17 -5.14 -9.48
C LEU A 140 -3.42 -4.89 -8.65
N THR A 141 -3.26 -4.98 -7.34
CA THR A 141 -4.26 -4.62 -6.34
C THR A 141 -3.61 -3.79 -5.25
N SER A 142 -4.42 -3.10 -4.45
CA SER A 142 -3.92 -2.40 -3.26
C SER A 142 -4.61 -2.92 -2.02
N GLU A 143 -3.82 -3.09 -0.96
CA GLU A 143 -4.30 -3.47 0.36
C GLU A 143 -4.06 -2.31 1.33
N GLN A 144 -5.10 -1.95 2.08
CA GLN A 144 -4.97 -0.92 3.09
C GLN A 144 -4.09 -1.41 4.24
N ALA A 145 -3.16 -0.57 4.66
CA ALA A 145 -2.25 -0.82 5.77
C ALA A 145 -2.10 0.44 6.63
N ALA A 146 -1.52 0.30 7.80
CA ALA A 146 -1.18 1.42 8.66
C ALA A 146 0.33 1.62 8.70
N SER A 147 0.76 2.88 8.63
CA SER A 147 2.16 3.27 8.83
C SER A 147 2.28 4.09 10.10
N ARG A 148 3.26 3.75 10.96
CA ARG A 148 3.56 4.50 12.17
C ARG A 148 4.69 5.48 11.92
N THR A 149 4.46 6.76 12.22
CA THR A 149 5.43 7.82 12.01
C THR A 149 5.77 8.50 13.33
N TYR A 150 7.06 8.75 13.55
CA TYR A 150 7.63 9.46 14.70
C TYR A 150 8.25 10.76 14.18
N PRO A 151 7.52 11.91 14.24
CA PRO A 151 7.92 13.14 13.58
C PRO A 151 9.27 13.72 14.06
N TYR A 152 9.69 13.34 15.26
CA TYR A 152 10.94 13.82 15.88
C TYR A 152 12.07 12.78 15.88
N GLY A 153 11.95 11.73 15.06
CA GLY A 153 13.00 10.73 14.88
C GLY A 153 13.43 10.06 16.18
N GLU A 154 14.67 10.27 16.59
CA GLU A 154 15.26 9.62 17.77
C GLU A 154 14.80 10.20 19.11
N PHE A 155 14.16 11.37 19.10
CA PHE A 155 13.65 12.02 20.32
C PHE A 155 12.69 11.12 21.07
N LEU A 156 12.97 10.89 22.35
CA LEU A 156 12.22 9.97 23.21
C LEU A 156 12.14 8.52 22.69
N ALA A 157 13.00 8.11 21.77
CA ALA A 157 12.90 6.80 21.11
C ALA A 157 12.92 5.64 22.11
N SER A 158 13.76 5.73 23.17
CA SER A 158 13.85 4.71 24.22
C SER A 158 12.59 4.58 25.08
N VAL A 159 11.80 5.66 25.19
CA VAL A 159 10.54 5.71 25.95
C VAL A 159 9.37 5.34 25.07
N LEU A 160 9.23 6.01 23.91
CA LEU A 160 8.13 5.73 22.96
C LEU A 160 8.19 4.30 22.45
N GLY A 161 9.39 3.82 22.11
CA GLY A 161 9.57 2.55 21.44
C GLY A 161 9.19 2.61 19.96
N PHE A 162 8.77 1.48 19.41
CA PHE A 162 8.39 1.36 18.00
C PHE A 162 7.36 0.26 17.80
N CYS A 163 6.72 0.29 16.64
CA CYS A 163 5.81 -0.75 16.17
C CYS A 163 6.48 -1.65 15.14
N ASN A 164 6.04 -2.90 15.09
CA ASN A 164 6.35 -3.83 14.01
C ASN A 164 5.68 -3.41 12.69
N GLU A 165 6.02 -4.09 11.61
CA GLU A 165 5.40 -3.86 10.29
C GLU A 165 3.90 -4.16 10.25
N ASP A 166 3.41 -5.03 11.14
CA ASP A 166 1.99 -5.35 11.30
C ASP A 166 1.22 -4.32 12.14
N GLY A 167 1.89 -3.25 12.62
CA GLY A 167 1.32 -2.20 13.44
C GLY A 167 1.24 -2.53 14.94
N SER A 168 1.66 -3.72 15.39
CA SER A 168 1.72 -4.07 16.81
C SER A 168 2.88 -3.37 17.53
N GLY A 169 2.68 -3.01 18.80
CA GLY A 169 3.72 -2.40 19.61
C GLY A 169 4.84 -3.38 19.96
N ALA A 170 6.07 -3.12 19.51
CA ALA A 170 7.23 -3.98 19.73
C ALA A 170 7.99 -3.64 21.01
N TYR A 171 8.12 -2.37 21.35
CA TYR A 171 8.90 -1.89 22.47
C TYR A 171 8.32 -0.60 23.09
N GLY A 172 8.75 -0.23 24.30
CA GLY A 172 8.43 1.02 24.98
C GLY A 172 6.94 1.21 25.29
N LEU A 173 6.48 2.45 25.23
CA LEU A 173 5.08 2.81 25.44
C LEU A 173 4.16 2.22 24.36
N GLU A 174 4.65 2.09 23.14
CA GLU A 174 3.93 1.44 22.05
C GLU A 174 3.51 0.01 22.44
N LYS A 175 4.42 -0.75 23.05
CA LYS A 175 4.13 -2.11 23.52
C LYS A 175 3.28 -2.12 24.80
N TYR A 176 3.60 -1.24 25.74
CA TYR A 176 2.92 -1.24 27.04
C TYR A 176 1.43 -0.88 26.90
N TYR A 177 1.10 0.06 26.01
CA TYR A 177 -0.26 0.52 25.75
C TYR A 177 -0.83 -0.04 24.43
N ASP A 178 -0.32 -1.16 23.95
CA ASP A 178 -0.70 -1.69 22.65
C ASP A 178 -2.21 -1.92 22.51
N GLU A 179 -2.85 -2.56 23.50
CA GLU A 179 -4.30 -2.79 23.52
C GLU A 179 -5.12 -1.49 23.46
N THR A 180 -4.61 -0.40 24.07
CA THR A 180 -5.29 0.90 24.10
C THR A 180 -5.10 1.64 22.76
N LEU A 181 -3.89 1.56 22.22
CA LEU A 181 -3.50 2.25 20.99
C LEU A 181 -3.99 1.56 19.73
N ALA A 182 -4.00 0.22 19.67
CA ALA A 182 -4.28 -0.54 18.46
C ALA A 182 -5.72 -0.40 17.94
N GLY A 183 -6.69 -0.17 18.84
CA GLY A 183 -8.11 -0.20 18.47
C GLY A 183 -8.62 -1.61 18.16
N THR A 184 -9.77 -1.69 17.52
CA THR A 184 -10.39 -2.95 17.13
C THR A 184 -10.63 -2.94 15.61
N PRO A 185 -10.04 -3.86 14.84
CA PRO A 185 -10.26 -3.90 13.40
C PRO A 185 -11.73 -4.22 13.09
N GLY A 186 -12.23 -3.60 12.04
CA GLY A 186 -13.52 -3.88 11.46
C GLY A 186 -13.48 -5.06 10.50
N ARG A 187 -14.63 -5.45 10.01
CA ARG A 187 -14.81 -6.56 9.08
C ARG A 187 -15.88 -6.20 8.05
N SER A 188 -15.60 -6.45 6.79
CA SER A 188 -16.58 -6.36 5.71
C SER A 188 -16.77 -7.75 5.10
N VAL A 189 -17.99 -8.24 5.12
CA VAL A 189 -18.37 -9.51 4.47
C VAL A 189 -19.30 -9.16 3.33
N ALA A 190 -18.83 -9.28 2.10
CA ALA A 190 -19.67 -9.16 0.91
C ALA A 190 -19.98 -10.55 0.37
N GLU A 191 -21.21 -10.77 -0.10
CA GLU A 191 -21.55 -11.94 -0.88
C GLU A 191 -20.94 -11.82 -2.27
N THR A 192 -20.15 -12.84 -2.65
CA THR A 192 -19.50 -12.90 -3.96
C THR A 192 -20.07 -14.07 -4.75
N ASP A 193 -20.04 -13.96 -6.08
CA ASP A 193 -20.36 -15.09 -6.96
C ASP A 193 -19.25 -16.16 -6.96
N ALA A 194 -19.43 -17.22 -7.77
CA ALA A 194 -18.45 -18.31 -7.89
C ALA A 194 -17.10 -17.87 -8.50
N TYR A 195 -17.01 -16.66 -9.02
CA TYR A 195 -15.80 -16.06 -9.59
C TYR A 195 -15.16 -14.99 -8.69
N GLY A 196 -15.74 -14.75 -7.49
CA GLY A 196 -15.23 -13.79 -6.53
C GLY A 196 -15.69 -12.33 -6.75
N GLU A 197 -16.58 -12.09 -7.71
CA GLU A 197 -17.13 -10.74 -7.97
C GLU A 197 -18.28 -10.43 -6.98
N PRO A 198 -18.35 -9.20 -6.43
CA PRO A 198 -19.43 -8.82 -5.53
C PRO A 198 -20.79 -8.91 -6.23
N LEU A 199 -21.75 -9.57 -5.61
CA LEU A 199 -23.13 -9.63 -6.12
C LEU A 199 -23.78 -8.24 -6.04
N ALA A 200 -24.32 -7.74 -7.14
CA ALA A 200 -24.98 -6.43 -7.21
C ALA A 200 -26.22 -6.31 -6.28
N SER A 201 -26.76 -7.44 -5.80
CA SER A 201 -27.85 -7.55 -4.83
C SER A 201 -27.41 -8.05 -3.46
N GLY A 202 -26.11 -8.34 -3.27
CA GLY A 202 -25.56 -8.83 -2.01
C GLY A 202 -25.55 -7.74 -0.95
N GLN A 203 -26.09 -8.04 0.22
CA GLN A 203 -26.03 -7.15 1.38
C GLN A 203 -24.64 -7.32 1.99
N ALA A 204 -23.82 -6.29 1.95
CA ALA A 204 -22.55 -6.28 2.67
C ALA A 204 -22.83 -6.09 4.17
N ASP A 205 -22.43 -7.04 4.98
CA ASP A 205 -22.42 -6.88 6.44
C ASP A 205 -21.07 -6.21 6.81
N VAL A 206 -21.14 -4.93 7.17
CA VAL A 206 -19.97 -4.12 7.48
C VAL A 206 -19.96 -3.80 8.97
N HIS A 207 -19.00 -4.37 9.69
CA HIS A 207 -18.65 -3.94 11.03
C HIS A 207 -17.52 -2.92 10.92
N GLU A 208 -17.79 -1.67 11.29
CA GLU A 208 -16.79 -0.60 11.22
C GLU A 208 -15.65 -0.87 12.21
N ALA A 209 -14.44 -0.45 11.85
CA ALA A 209 -13.30 -0.46 12.75
C ALA A 209 -13.49 0.58 13.86
N ILE A 210 -13.01 0.27 15.06
CA ILE A 210 -12.96 1.21 16.19
C ILE A 210 -11.50 1.63 16.35
N ASP A 211 -11.22 2.90 16.09
CA ASP A 211 -9.87 3.45 16.19
C ASP A 211 -9.34 3.38 17.63
N GLY A 212 -8.02 3.27 17.74
CA GLY A 212 -7.34 3.27 19.03
C GLY A 212 -7.43 4.60 19.74
N SER A 213 -7.37 4.55 21.07
CA SER A 213 -7.38 5.76 21.91
C SER A 213 -6.03 6.45 21.88
N ASN A 214 -6.05 7.79 21.92
CA ASN A 214 -4.83 8.59 22.00
C ASN A 214 -4.23 8.53 23.41
N LEU A 215 -2.90 8.58 23.48
CA LEU A 215 -2.13 8.62 24.72
C LEU A 215 -1.54 10.01 24.91
N ASN A 216 -1.87 10.67 26.03
CA ASN A 216 -1.27 11.93 26.45
C ASN A 216 -0.26 11.67 27.57
N LEU A 217 1.00 11.94 27.31
CA LEU A 217 2.08 11.77 28.27
C LEU A 217 2.15 12.97 29.23
N THR A 218 2.76 12.76 30.37
CA THR A 218 3.12 13.82 31.33
C THR A 218 4.52 14.38 31.04
N ILE A 219 5.20 13.90 30.01
CA ILE A 219 6.53 14.34 29.61
C ILE A 219 6.40 15.68 28.87
N ASP A 220 7.11 16.69 29.37
CA ASP A 220 7.28 17.97 28.69
C ASP A 220 8.45 17.86 27.71
N GLU A 221 8.18 18.07 26.42
CA GLU A 221 9.19 17.92 25.38
C GLU A 221 10.30 18.97 25.46
N ASN A 222 10.02 20.18 25.99
CA ASN A 222 11.05 21.21 26.13
C ASN A 222 12.06 20.80 27.19
N VAL A 223 11.58 20.31 28.33
CA VAL A 223 12.45 19.81 29.40
C VAL A 223 13.25 18.60 28.91
N GLN A 224 12.61 17.69 28.25
CA GLN A 224 13.24 16.48 27.72
C GLN A 224 14.32 16.83 26.67
N SER A 225 14.04 17.75 25.74
CA SER A 225 14.99 18.19 24.72
C SER A 225 16.27 18.79 25.34
N ILE A 226 16.12 19.63 26.37
CA ILE A 226 17.26 20.18 27.09
C ILE A 226 18.09 19.07 27.75
N VAL A 227 17.45 18.09 28.38
CA VAL A 227 18.14 16.97 29.02
C VAL A 227 18.90 16.13 27.98
N GLU A 228 18.29 15.80 26.85
CA GLU A 228 18.94 15.02 25.78
C GLU A 228 20.12 15.79 25.16
N GLU A 229 20.03 17.09 24.96
CA GLU A 229 21.09 17.93 24.45
C GLU A 229 22.32 17.91 25.40
N TYR A 230 22.11 18.13 26.71
CA TYR A 230 23.21 18.12 27.69
C TYR A 230 23.81 16.71 27.87
N LEU A 231 23.00 15.66 27.78
CA LEU A 231 23.52 14.27 27.82
C LEU A 231 24.39 13.96 26.61
N THR A 232 23.98 14.40 25.42
CA THR A 232 24.75 14.21 24.20
C THR A 232 26.08 14.96 24.26
N GLU A 233 26.08 16.22 24.76
CA GLU A 233 27.29 17.01 24.95
C GLU A 233 28.25 16.35 25.98
N ALA A 234 27.70 15.80 27.06
CA ALA A 234 28.51 15.13 28.09
C ALA A 234 29.11 13.80 27.66
N MET A 235 28.57 13.17 26.60
CA MET A 235 29.02 11.87 26.06
C MET A 235 29.96 12.03 24.85
N SER A 236 30.10 13.23 24.30
CA SER A 236 30.98 13.55 23.16
C SER A 236 32.41 13.91 23.63
#